data_991c3b295d6180f2dd30c0401bbe2909
#
_entry.id   991c3b295d6180f2dd30c0401bbe2909
#
_cell.length_a   1.000
_cell.length_b   1.000
_cell.length_c   1.000
_cell.angle_alpha   90.00
_cell.angle_beta   90.00
_cell.angle_gamma   90.00
#
_symmetry.space_group_name_H-M   'P 1'
#
loop_
_entity.id
_entity.type
_entity.pdbx_description
1 polymer ?
#
loop_
_entity_poly.entity_id
_entity_poly.type
_entity_poly.pdbx_seq_one_letter_code
_entity_poly.pdbx_strand_id
1 'polypeptide(L)'
;MTFAVRGARLFERTEVTKIAFDRVKATVVTRNGHIVTPRVIYCTGEPTSLVAALKRHFRWEARGLVLTEELPPQVRKAVGPRDHVIADTDAPPHIIRWTSDHRVLVSGADVPRPKPVQAGKLDVPRTGQLMYELSRLYPDISGVMPAYGWSLALAHSADGGLFVGPHRNFPHQLFAFGTAHDPARAFLASKILLRHVQKSTTGDDELFGFARSL
;
A
#
# COMPACT_ATOMS: atom_id res chain seq x y z
N MET A 1 -6.39 -0.19 18.27
CA MET A 1 -6.24 -0.17 19.73
C MET A 1 -5.53 -1.38 20.35
N THR A 2 -5.28 -2.44 19.61
CA THR A 2 -4.68 -3.68 20.11
C THR A 2 -3.20 -3.57 20.52
N PHE A 3 -2.46 -2.59 19.96
CA PHE A 3 -1.03 -2.40 20.25
C PHE A 3 -0.75 -1.94 21.69
N ALA A 4 -1.50 -0.97 22.20
CA ALA A 4 -1.30 -0.43 23.55
C ALA A 4 -1.55 -1.48 24.65
N VAL A 5 -2.52 -2.38 24.42
CA VAL A 5 -2.85 -3.47 25.34
C VAL A 5 -1.71 -4.47 25.52
N ARG A 6 -0.79 -4.57 24.51
CA ARG A 6 0.37 -5.47 24.53
C ARG A 6 1.69 -4.75 24.86
N GLY A 7 1.63 -3.54 25.41
CA GLY A 7 2.81 -2.79 25.85
C GLY A 7 3.54 -2.02 24.74
N ALA A 8 3.00 -2.00 23.51
CA ALA A 8 3.56 -1.17 22.46
C ALA A 8 3.16 0.30 22.66
N ARG A 9 4.07 1.22 22.31
CA ARG A 9 3.80 2.67 22.30
C ARG A 9 3.64 3.15 20.88
N LEU A 10 2.54 3.85 20.58
CA LEU A 10 2.25 4.47 19.31
C LEU A 10 2.46 5.98 19.41
N PHE A 11 3.22 6.53 18.49
CA PHE A 11 3.49 7.96 18.39
C PHE A 11 2.97 8.49 17.06
N GLU A 12 1.88 9.22 17.11
CA GLU A 12 1.31 9.91 15.94
C GLU A 12 2.06 11.21 15.66
N ARG A 13 1.97 11.72 14.43
CA ARG A 13 2.57 12.98 13.99
C ARG A 13 4.07 13.07 14.29
N THR A 14 4.74 11.91 14.30
CA THR A 14 6.14 11.78 14.67
C THR A 14 6.94 11.27 13.45
N GLU A 15 7.28 12.18 12.57
CA GLU A 15 8.06 11.90 11.36
C GLU A 15 9.51 11.59 11.70
N VAL A 16 10.01 10.46 11.20
CA VAL A 16 11.43 10.11 11.28
C VAL A 16 12.19 10.84 10.17
N THR A 17 13.11 11.70 10.55
CA THR A 17 13.88 12.54 9.61
C THR A 17 15.26 11.97 9.27
N LYS A 18 15.83 11.18 10.18
CA LYS A 18 17.15 10.57 10.00
C LYS A 18 17.26 9.31 10.85
N ILE A 19 18.01 8.34 10.34
CA ILE A 19 18.42 7.16 11.13
C ILE A 19 19.93 7.02 10.97
N ALA A 20 20.64 7.03 12.09
CA ALA A 20 22.07 6.79 12.17
C ALA A 20 22.30 5.43 12.83
N PHE A 21 23.36 4.73 12.40
CA PHE A 21 23.73 3.40 12.93
C PHE A 21 25.16 3.43 13.39
N ASP A 22 25.39 2.79 14.52
CA ASP A 22 26.72 2.35 14.93
C ASP A 22 26.77 0.81 14.89
N ARG A 23 27.82 0.20 15.47
CA ARG A 23 28.01 -1.27 15.47
C ARG A 23 26.96 -2.03 16.29
N VAL A 24 26.26 -1.37 17.19
CA VAL A 24 25.41 -2.03 18.20
C VAL A 24 23.96 -1.56 18.14
N LYS A 25 23.73 -0.29 17.76
CA LYS A 25 22.43 0.37 17.89
C LYS A 25 22.16 1.36 16.76
N ALA A 26 20.90 1.67 16.62
CA ALA A 26 20.39 2.74 15.77
C ALA A 26 19.93 3.94 16.61
N THR A 27 20.14 5.14 16.11
CA THR A 27 19.54 6.36 16.61
C THR A 27 18.54 6.87 15.59
N VAL A 28 17.27 6.78 15.93
CA VAL A 28 16.14 7.25 15.11
C VAL A 28 15.83 8.69 15.53
N VAL A 29 16.01 9.64 14.64
CA VAL A 29 15.81 11.07 14.90
C VAL A 29 14.45 11.50 14.35
N THR A 30 13.70 12.22 15.16
CA THR A 30 12.43 12.86 14.81
C THR A 30 12.52 14.37 15.07
N ARG A 31 11.50 15.12 14.68
CA ARG A 31 11.45 16.57 14.99
C ARG A 31 11.44 16.87 16.48
N ASN A 32 10.91 15.97 17.30
CA ASN A 32 10.67 16.21 18.73
C ASN A 32 11.64 15.46 19.66
N GLY A 33 12.65 14.78 19.10
CA GLY A 33 13.61 14.02 19.88
C GLY A 33 14.22 12.85 19.13
N HIS A 34 14.81 11.92 19.85
CA HIS A 34 15.40 10.74 19.28
C HIS A 34 15.13 9.48 20.11
N ILE A 35 15.20 8.33 19.45
CA ILE A 35 15.05 7.01 20.07
C ILE A 35 16.32 6.22 19.76
N VAL A 36 16.93 5.62 20.78
CA VAL A 36 18.04 4.70 20.64
C VAL A 36 17.51 3.27 20.76
N THR A 37 17.80 2.43 19.78
CA THR A 37 17.28 1.07 19.70
C THR A 37 18.29 0.12 19.05
N PRO A 38 18.30 -1.17 19.42
CA PRO A 38 19.16 -2.15 18.77
C PRO A 38 18.70 -2.52 17.36
N ARG A 39 17.44 -2.22 17.00
CA ARG A 39 16.87 -2.59 15.70
C ARG A 39 15.79 -1.63 15.23
N VAL A 40 15.72 -1.40 13.93
CA VAL A 40 14.65 -0.62 13.27
C VAL A 40 13.94 -1.51 12.27
N ILE A 41 12.61 -1.45 12.25
CA ILE A 41 11.78 -2.17 11.28
C ILE A 41 11.02 -1.15 10.44
N TYR A 42 11.20 -1.23 9.13
CA TYR A 42 10.49 -0.38 8.16
C TYR A 42 9.24 -1.11 7.66
N CYS A 43 8.08 -0.59 8.04
CA CYS A 43 6.77 -1.07 7.60
C CYS A 43 6.06 -0.01 6.75
N THR A 44 6.79 0.70 5.91
CA THR A 44 6.28 1.80 5.08
C THR A 44 5.63 1.33 3.78
N GLY A 45 5.63 0.02 3.52
CA GLY A 45 5.13 -0.57 2.29
C GLY A 45 6.02 -0.36 1.07
N GLU A 46 6.81 0.71 1.08
CA GLU A 46 7.75 1.09 0.03
C GLU A 46 9.00 1.75 0.61
N PRO A 47 10.15 1.73 -0.11
CA PRO A 47 11.36 2.42 0.32
C PRO A 47 11.16 3.95 0.34
N THR A 48 11.43 4.56 1.49
CA THR A 48 11.41 6.01 1.69
C THR A 48 12.73 6.66 1.28
N SER A 49 12.85 7.98 1.46
CA SER A 49 14.11 8.73 1.30
C SER A 49 15.21 8.26 2.23
N LEU A 50 14.85 7.73 3.42
CA LEU A 50 15.79 7.21 4.42
C LEU A 50 16.58 5.99 3.91
N VAL A 51 16.03 5.25 2.96
CA VAL A 51 16.63 4.05 2.36
C VAL A 51 16.52 4.08 0.83
N ALA A 52 16.79 5.23 0.24
CA ALA A 52 16.62 5.51 -1.18
C ALA A 52 17.32 4.50 -2.10
N ALA A 53 18.45 3.91 -1.68
CA ALA A 53 19.16 2.89 -2.44
C ALA A 53 18.32 1.64 -2.74
N LEU A 54 17.32 1.33 -1.90
CA LEU A 54 16.43 0.18 -2.10
C LEU A 54 15.35 0.45 -3.14
N LYS A 55 15.14 1.68 -3.56
CA LYS A 55 14.16 2.04 -4.60
C LYS A 55 14.43 1.33 -5.93
N ARG A 56 15.67 0.97 -6.23
CA ARG A 56 16.06 0.25 -7.45
C ARG A 56 15.40 -1.13 -7.62
N HIS A 57 14.90 -1.72 -6.54
CA HIS A 57 14.23 -3.02 -6.57
C HIS A 57 12.75 -2.92 -6.97
N PHE A 58 12.25 -1.70 -7.21
CA PHE A 58 10.82 -1.46 -7.44
C PHE A 58 10.58 -0.66 -8.72
N ARG A 59 9.49 -1.02 -9.39
CA ARG A 59 8.81 -0.18 -10.39
C ARG A 59 7.66 0.53 -9.71
N TRP A 60 7.37 1.72 -10.15
CA TRP A 60 6.39 2.60 -9.51
C TRP A 60 5.24 2.86 -10.45
N GLU A 61 4.04 2.61 -9.97
CA GLU A 61 2.80 2.84 -10.67
C GLU A 61 1.86 3.68 -9.79
N ALA A 62 0.86 4.28 -10.42
CA ALA A 62 -0.21 4.96 -9.73
C ALA A 62 -1.54 4.38 -10.19
N ARG A 63 -2.28 3.79 -9.26
CA ARG A 63 -3.62 3.27 -9.47
C ARG A 63 -4.65 4.35 -9.15
N GLY A 64 -5.58 4.57 -10.05
CA GLY A 64 -6.73 5.44 -9.81
C GLY A 64 -7.78 4.76 -8.95
N LEU A 65 -8.44 5.55 -8.11
CA LEU A 65 -9.62 5.13 -7.34
C LEU A 65 -10.69 6.21 -7.43
N VAL A 66 -11.93 5.76 -7.55
CA VAL A 66 -13.11 6.63 -7.53
C VAL A 66 -14.15 6.03 -6.59
N LEU A 67 -14.70 6.84 -5.71
CA LEU A 67 -15.89 6.53 -4.93
C LEU A 67 -17.03 7.40 -5.45
N THR A 68 -18.14 6.77 -5.84
CA THR A 68 -19.32 7.49 -6.32
C THR A 68 -20.03 8.24 -5.19
N GLU A 69 -20.93 9.12 -5.53
CA GLU A 69 -22.00 9.51 -4.61
C GLU A 69 -22.86 8.32 -4.22
N GLU A 70 -23.69 8.48 -3.20
CA GLU A 70 -24.66 7.46 -2.82
C GLU A 70 -25.61 7.19 -4.00
N LEU A 71 -25.74 5.91 -4.37
CA LEU A 71 -26.58 5.52 -5.50
C LEU A 71 -28.07 5.79 -5.18
N PRO A 72 -28.81 6.40 -6.10
CA PRO A 72 -30.26 6.52 -5.99
C PRO A 72 -30.94 5.15 -5.83
N PRO A 73 -32.07 5.04 -5.11
CA PRO A 73 -32.75 3.76 -4.89
C PRO A 73 -33.08 2.98 -6.16
N GLN A 74 -33.41 3.68 -7.24
CA GLN A 74 -33.70 3.05 -8.55
C GLN A 74 -32.45 2.38 -9.13
N VAL A 75 -31.32 3.08 -9.12
CA VAL A 75 -30.02 2.55 -9.58
C VAL A 75 -29.60 1.36 -8.70
N ARG A 76 -29.77 1.47 -7.38
CA ARG A 76 -29.49 0.35 -6.45
C ARG A 76 -30.26 -0.91 -6.77
N LYS A 77 -31.50 -0.78 -7.22
CA LYS A 77 -32.35 -1.90 -7.63
C LYS A 77 -31.87 -2.54 -8.93
N ALA A 78 -31.46 -1.72 -9.90
CA ALA A 78 -31.02 -2.17 -11.21
C ALA A 78 -29.66 -2.91 -11.18
N VAL A 79 -28.71 -2.46 -10.37
CA VAL A 79 -27.36 -3.07 -10.31
C VAL A 79 -27.31 -4.40 -9.55
N GLY A 80 -28.37 -4.82 -8.88
CA GLY A 80 -28.50 -6.15 -8.25
C GLY A 80 -27.71 -6.34 -6.94
N PRO A 81 -27.31 -7.58 -6.60
CA PRO A 81 -26.60 -7.91 -5.35
C PRO A 81 -25.28 -7.15 -5.21
N ARG A 82 -24.94 -6.74 -3.97
CA ARG A 82 -23.85 -5.83 -3.65
C ARG A 82 -22.88 -6.34 -2.59
N ASP A 83 -22.90 -7.62 -2.32
CA ASP A 83 -22.10 -8.31 -1.30
C ASP A 83 -20.83 -8.95 -1.86
N HIS A 84 -20.51 -8.66 -3.11
CA HIS A 84 -19.36 -9.23 -3.82
C HIS A 84 -18.40 -8.16 -4.31
N VAL A 85 -17.17 -8.59 -4.61
CA VAL A 85 -16.14 -7.82 -5.29
C VAL A 85 -16.02 -8.35 -6.70
N ILE A 86 -16.01 -7.48 -7.68
CA ILE A 86 -15.86 -7.82 -9.09
C ILE A 86 -14.47 -7.38 -9.53
N ALA A 87 -13.78 -8.27 -10.23
CA ALA A 87 -12.57 -7.95 -10.98
C ALA A 87 -12.79 -8.32 -12.44
N ASP A 88 -12.43 -7.46 -13.38
CA ASP A 88 -12.41 -7.80 -14.78
C ASP A 88 -11.14 -8.61 -15.14
N THR A 89 -10.99 -8.95 -16.41
CA THR A 89 -9.88 -9.76 -16.91
C THR A 89 -8.75 -8.91 -17.52
N ASP A 90 -8.81 -7.60 -17.36
CA ASP A 90 -7.76 -6.72 -17.84
C ASP A 90 -6.47 -6.90 -17.04
N ALA A 91 -5.35 -6.47 -17.57
CA ALA A 91 -4.07 -6.52 -16.91
C ALA A 91 -3.42 -5.12 -16.89
N PRO A 92 -3.47 -4.43 -15.76
CA PRO A 92 -4.03 -4.78 -14.44
C PRO A 92 -5.57 -4.69 -14.39
N PRO A 93 -6.23 -5.49 -13.54
CA PRO A 93 -7.69 -5.54 -13.50
C PRO A 93 -8.29 -4.29 -12.85
N HIS A 94 -9.47 -3.90 -13.35
CA HIS A 94 -10.35 -3.02 -12.60
C HIS A 94 -11.03 -3.81 -11.49
N ILE A 95 -11.12 -3.20 -10.31
CA ILE A 95 -11.78 -3.81 -9.15
C ILE A 95 -12.93 -2.91 -8.73
N ILE A 96 -14.12 -3.49 -8.67
CA ILE A 96 -15.35 -2.82 -8.28
C ILE A 96 -15.87 -3.47 -7.01
N ARG A 97 -16.23 -2.66 -6.04
CA ARG A 97 -16.88 -3.10 -4.81
C ARG A 97 -17.87 -2.08 -4.29
N TRP A 98 -18.83 -2.58 -3.54
CA TRP A 98 -19.87 -1.79 -2.90
C TRP A 98 -19.47 -1.43 -1.47
N THR A 99 -19.90 -0.28 -1.03
CA THR A 99 -19.76 0.16 0.37
C THR A 99 -21.08 0.02 1.11
N SER A 100 -21.02 -0.04 2.43
CA SER A 100 -22.21 -0.17 3.29
C SER A 100 -23.16 1.03 3.18
N ASP A 101 -22.66 2.20 2.80
CA ASP A 101 -23.40 3.43 2.57
C ASP A 101 -23.87 3.57 1.11
N HIS A 102 -24.02 2.46 0.40
CA HIS A 102 -24.58 2.39 -0.95
C HIS A 102 -23.80 3.15 -2.03
N ARG A 103 -22.51 3.26 -1.92
CA ARG A 103 -21.61 3.81 -2.94
C ARG A 103 -20.89 2.68 -3.67
N VAL A 104 -20.31 3.01 -4.81
CA VAL A 104 -19.40 2.11 -5.54
C VAL A 104 -17.99 2.67 -5.48
N LEU A 105 -17.05 1.82 -5.07
CA LEU A 105 -15.64 2.06 -5.21
C LEU A 105 -15.13 1.30 -6.43
N VAL A 106 -14.57 2.03 -7.38
CA VAL A 106 -13.87 1.44 -8.53
C VAL A 106 -12.40 1.81 -8.50
N SER A 107 -11.53 0.86 -8.78
CA SER A 107 -10.09 1.08 -8.87
C SER A 107 -9.53 0.48 -10.15
N GLY A 108 -8.54 1.13 -10.74
CA GLY A 108 -7.92 0.73 -12.01
C GLY A 108 -7.21 1.90 -12.65
N ALA A 109 -7.17 1.91 -14.00
CA ALA A 109 -6.51 2.93 -14.80
C ALA A 109 -5.06 3.17 -14.33
N ASP A 110 -4.33 2.09 -14.12
CA ASP A 110 -2.95 2.12 -13.64
C ASP A 110 -2.04 2.77 -14.69
N VAL A 111 -1.18 3.65 -14.25
CA VAL A 111 -0.20 4.31 -15.12
C VAL A 111 1.18 4.28 -14.45
N PRO A 112 2.28 4.33 -15.22
CA PRO A 112 3.60 4.60 -14.66
C PRO A 112 3.51 5.83 -13.76
N ARG A 113 4.13 5.79 -12.57
CA ARG A 113 4.00 6.86 -11.58
C ARG A 113 4.38 8.21 -12.20
N PRO A 114 3.45 9.12 -12.36
CA PRO A 114 3.78 10.48 -12.75
C PRO A 114 4.57 11.14 -11.61
N LYS A 115 5.23 12.24 -11.91
CA LYS A 115 5.82 13.13 -10.89
C LYS A 115 4.79 13.38 -9.79
N PRO A 116 5.19 13.59 -8.51
CA PRO A 116 4.27 13.66 -7.39
C PRO A 116 3.08 14.54 -7.72
N VAL A 117 1.92 13.94 -7.89
CA VAL A 117 0.65 14.68 -7.96
C VAL A 117 0.46 15.23 -6.55
N GLN A 118 0.20 16.52 -6.43
CA GLN A 118 -0.10 17.14 -5.15
C GLN A 118 -1.24 16.36 -4.50
N ALA A 119 -0.97 15.79 -3.33
CA ALA A 119 -1.95 15.05 -2.56
C ALA A 119 -3.21 15.92 -2.40
N GLY A 120 -4.38 15.39 -2.77
CA GLY A 120 -5.68 16.05 -2.63
C GLY A 120 -6.26 16.71 -3.88
N LYS A 121 -5.56 16.74 -5.02
CA LYS A 121 -6.20 17.14 -6.29
C LYS A 121 -6.82 15.92 -6.95
N LEU A 122 -8.12 16.01 -7.26
CA LEU A 122 -8.80 15.08 -8.16
C LEU A 122 -7.99 14.97 -9.45
N ASP A 123 -7.59 13.76 -9.77
CA ASP A 123 -7.06 13.42 -11.09
C ASP A 123 -8.27 13.32 -12.04
N VAL A 124 -8.73 14.47 -12.53
CA VAL A 124 -9.97 14.60 -13.30
C VAL A 124 -10.02 13.65 -14.50
N PRO A 125 -8.98 13.55 -15.34
CA PRO A 125 -9.00 12.62 -16.46
C PRO A 125 -9.19 11.16 -16.02
N ARG A 126 -8.49 10.75 -14.98
CA ARG A 126 -8.53 9.37 -14.49
C ARG A 126 -9.83 9.04 -13.79
N THR A 127 -10.37 10.00 -13.03
CA THR A 127 -11.70 9.92 -12.44
C THR A 127 -12.76 9.72 -13.53
N GLY A 128 -12.71 10.53 -14.59
CA GLY A 128 -13.63 10.40 -15.73
C GLY A 128 -13.50 9.07 -16.45
N GLN A 129 -12.28 8.56 -16.65
CA GLN A 129 -12.06 7.25 -17.25
C GLN A 129 -12.68 6.13 -16.41
N LEU A 130 -12.43 6.10 -15.09
CA LEU A 130 -12.98 5.06 -14.20
C LEU A 130 -14.51 5.13 -14.11
N MET A 131 -15.10 6.32 -14.11
CA MET A 131 -16.57 6.48 -14.15
C MET A 131 -17.14 5.97 -15.48
N TYR A 132 -16.45 6.22 -16.59
CA TYR A 132 -16.84 5.70 -17.89
C TYR A 132 -16.79 4.16 -17.92
N GLU A 133 -15.69 3.53 -17.46
CA GLU A 133 -15.57 2.07 -17.38
C GLU A 133 -16.66 1.46 -16.47
N LEU A 134 -16.94 2.11 -15.34
CA LEU A 134 -18.04 1.70 -14.45
C LEU A 134 -19.39 1.76 -15.16
N SER A 135 -19.68 2.81 -15.94
CA SER A 135 -20.92 2.96 -16.68
C SER A 135 -21.07 1.95 -17.84
N ARG A 136 -19.96 1.47 -18.39
CA ARG A 136 -19.98 0.39 -19.39
C ARG A 136 -20.43 -0.95 -18.78
N LEU A 137 -19.99 -1.24 -17.55
CA LEU A 137 -20.37 -2.46 -16.84
C LEU A 137 -21.77 -2.37 -16.24
N TYR A 138 -22.13 -1.19 -15.78
CA TYR A 138 -23.44 -0.91 -15.16
C TYR A 138 -24.06 0.34 -15.80
N PRO A 139 -24.76 0.20 -16.94
CA PRO A 139 -25.36 1.36 -17.66
C PRO A 139 -26.29 2.21 -16.80
N ASP A 140 -27.00 1.57 -15.84
CA ASP A 140 -27.91 2.27 -14.92
C ASP A 140 -27.18 3.24 -13.96
N ILE A 141 -25.85 3.15 -13.84
CA ILE A 141 -25.02 4.09 -13.07
C ILE A 141 -24.76 5.37 -13.86
N SER A 142 -25.08 5.40 -15.14
CA SER A 142 -24.88 6.60 -15.96
C SER A 142 -25.57 7.80 -15.33
N GLY A 143 -24.82 8.92 -15.18
CA GLY A 143 -25.29 10.13 -14.51
C GLY A 143 -25.01 10.20 -13.01
N VAL A 144 -24.57 9.13 -12.37
CA VAL A 144 -24.06 9.19 -10.99
C VAL A 144 -22.72 9.89 -11.00
N MET A 145 -22.53 10.84 -10.09
CA MET A 145 -21.30 11.64 -10.01
C MET A 145 -20.26 10.99 -9.10
N PRO A 146 -18.96 11.20 -9.35
CA PRO A 146 -17.91 10.84 -8.41
C PRO A 146 -17.95 11.79 -7.20
N ALA A 147 -18.02 11.23 -6.00
CA ALA A 147 -17.86 12.01 -4.76
C ALA A 147 -16.39 12.25 -4.43
N TYR A 148 -15.54 11.23 -4.67
CA TYR A 148 -14.11 11.29 -4.43
C TYR A 148 -13.34 10.58 -5.53
N GLY A 149 -12.19 11.15 -5.90
CA GLY A 149 -11.23 10.52 -6.79
C GLY A 149 -9.82 10.77 -6.26
N TRP A 150 -8.99 9.73 -6.24
CA TRP A 150 -7.60 9.82 -5.79
C TRP A 150 -6.73 8.77 -6.47
N SER A 151 -5.42 8.85 -6.27
CA SER A 151 -4.48 7.85 -6.78
C SER A 151 -3.66 7.27 -5.64
N LEU A 152 -3.42 5.96 -5.70
CA LEU A 152 -2.50 5.25 -4.84
C LEU A 152 -1.16 5.04 -5.55
N ALA A 153 -0.07 5.28 -4.85
CA ALA A 153 1.25 4.87 -5.30
C ALA A 153 1.45 3.38 -5.00
N LEU A 154 1.81 2.62 -6.01
CA LEU A 154 2.13 1.20 -5.90
C LEU A 154 3.61 0.99 -6.22
N ALA A 155 4.29 0.22 -5.39
CA ALA A 155 5.66 -0.20 -5.60
C ALA A 155 5.67 -1.71 -5.88
N HIS A 156 5.98 -2.09 -7.11
CA HIS A 156 6.04 -3.48 -7.55
C HIS A 156 7.48 -3.92 -7.73
N SER A 157 7.86 -5.06 -7.16
CA SER A 157 9.09 -5.75 -7.53
C SER A 157 8.97 -6.36 -8.94
N ALA A 158 10.09 -6.68 -9.57
CA ALA A 158 10.07 -7.25 -10.93
C ALA A 158 9.35 -8.60 -11.01
N ASP A 159 9.38 -9.39 -9.93
CA ASP A 159 8.74 -10.69 -9.80
C ASP A 159 7.37 -10.63 -9.10
N GLY A 160 6.88 -9.44 -8.78
CA GLY A 160 5.63 -9.25 -8.03
C GLY A 160 5.69 -9.69 -6.56
N GLY A 161 6.82 -10.19 -6.08
CA GLY A 161 7.00 -10.68 -4.71
C GLY A 161 7.28 -9.57 -3.69
N LEU A 162 7.21 -9.93 -2.41
CA LEU A 162 7.60 -9.05 -1.31
C LEU A 162 9.13 -9.00 -1.15
N PHE A 163 9.63 -7.91 -0.58
CA PHE A 163 10.96 -7.85 0.02
C PHE A 163 10.83 -7.74 1.53
N VAL A 164 11.17 -8.79 2.26
CA VAL A 164 11.04 -8.86 3.71
C VAL A 164 12.32 -9.39 4.35
N GLY A 165 12.78 -8.73 5.41
CA GLY A 165 13.94 -9.18 6.17
C GLY A 165 15.10 -8.18 6.14
N PRO A 166 16.33 -8.63 6.47
CA PRO A 166 17.51 -7.79 6.49
C PRO A 166 18.07 -7.51 5.10
N HIS A 167 18.84 -6.45 4.97
CA HIS A 167 19.60 -6.15 3.76
C HIS A 167 21.08 -5.95 4.13
N ARG A 168 22.01 -6.54 3.33
CA ARG A 168 23.45 -6.55 3.61
C ARG A 168 24.08 -5.18 3.88
N ASN A 169 23.57 -4.14 3.21
CA ASN A 169 24.11 -2.78 3.34
C ASN A 169 23.45 -1.96 4.45
N PHE A 170 22.49 -2.53 5.16
CA PHE A 170 21.73 -1.85 6.21
C PHE A 170 21.67 -2.72 7.46
N PRO A 171 22.80 -2.82 8.22
CA PRO A 171 22.86 -3.61 9.45
C PRO A 171 21.83 -3.06 10.47
N HIS A 172 21.30 -3.93 11.32
CA HIS A 172 20.30 -3.62 12.35
C HIS A 172 18.94 -3.14 11.82
N GLN A 173 18.71 -3.25 10.51
CA GLN A 173 17.46 -2.85 9.87
C GLN A 173 16.74 -4.06 9.29
N LEU A 174 15.43 -4.10 9.49
CA LEU A 174 14.53 -5.05 8.83
C LEU A 174 13.52 -4.27 8.00
N PHE A 175 13.14 -4.84 6.89
CA PHE A 175 12.26 -4.19 5.91
C PHE A 175 11.05 -5.07 5.61
N ALA A 176 9.92 -4.44 5.33
CA ALA A 176 8.74 -5.05 4.73
C ALA A 176 8.25 -4.12 3.62
N PHE A 177 8.60 -4.45 2.38
CA PHE A 177 8.25 -3.68 1.20
C PHE A 177 7.47 -4.53 0.19
N GLY A 178 6.69 -3.87 -0.66
CA GLY A 178 5.75 -4.53 -1.57
C GLY A 178 4.44 -4.93 -0.90
N THR A 179 4.20 -4.45 0.33
CA THR A 179 3.00 -4.74 1.12
C THR A 179 1.92 -3.67 0.99
N ALA A 180 2.20 -2.58 0.28
CA ALA A 180 1.30 -1.44 0.17
C ALA A 180 -0.09 -1.88 -0.33
N HIS A 181 -1.12 -1.47 0.41
CA HIS A 181 -2.54 -1.70 0.09
C HIS A 181 -2.99 -3.17 -0.01
N ASP A 182 -2.19 -4.13 0.48
CA ASP A 182 -2.52 -5.55 0.49
C ASP A 182 -2.40 -6.13 1.91
N PRO A 183 -3.53 -6.33 2.63
CA PRO A 183 -3.53 -6.85 4.00
C PRO A 183 -2.95 -8.28 4.11
N ALA A 184 -3.14 -9.13 3.10
CA ALA A 184 -2.61 -10.50 3.11
C ALA A 184 -1.07 -10.48 3.04
N ARG A 185 -0.52 -9.65 2.16
CA ARG A 185 0.94 -9.44 2.06
C ARG A 185 1.50 -8.82 3.33
N ALA A 186 0.82 -7.85 3.93
CA ALA A 186 1.23 -7.26 5.20
C ALA A 186 1.24 -8.28 6.34
N PHE A 187 0.24 -9.17 6.39
CA PHE A 187 0.19 -10.25 7.36
C PHE A 187 1.35 -11.23 7.18
N LEU A 188 1.61 -11.69 5.94
CA LEU A 188 2.74 -12.57 5.64
C LEU A 188 4.08 -11.93 6.04
N ALA A 189 4.30 -10.66 5.63
CA ALA A 189 5.49 -9.92 5.98
C ALA A 189 5.69 -9.81 7.50
N SER A 190 4.61 -9.60 8.26
CA SER A 190 4.67 -9.53 9.73
C SER A 190 5.14 -10.84 10.35
N LYS A 191 4.73 -12.00 9.82
CA LYS A 191 5.16 -13.32 10.27
C LYS A 191 6.64 -13.56 9.99
N ILE A 192 7.10 -13.19 8.79
CA ILE A 192 8.51 -13.30 8.40
C ILE A 192 9.39 -12.39 9.29
N LEU A 193 8.99 -11.13 9.47
CA LEU A 193 9.70 -10.19 10.35
C LEU A 193 9.79 -10.71 11.78
N LEU A 194 8.71 -11.30 12.31
CA LEU A 194 8.71 -11.88 13.64
C LEU A 194 9.75 -13.00 13.76
N ARG A 195 9.84 -13.91 12.77
CA ARG A 195 10.85 -14.96 12.74
C ARG A 195 12.27 -14.40 12.70
N HIS A 196 12.52 -13.34 11.93
CA HIS A 196 13.82 -12.64 11.94
C HIS A 196 14.15 -12.05 13.32
N VAL A 197 13.17 -11.48 14.01
CA VAL A 197 13.35 -10.92 15.37
C VAL A 197 13.65 -12.03 16.36
N GLN A 198 12.97 -13.16 16.25
CA GLN A 198 13.12 -14.32 17.14
C GLN A 198 14.30 -15.24 16.78
N LYS A 199 15.00 -14.96 15.67
CA LYS A 199 16.08 -15.81 15.13
C LYS A 199 15.61 -17.24 14.82
N SER A 200 14.39 -17.39 14.34
CA SER A 200 13.73 -18.67 13.98
C SER A 200 13.32 -18.70 12.50
N THR A 201 14.14 -18.10 11.63
CA THR A 201 13.92 -18.06 10.18
C THR A 201 13.95 -19.47 9.59
N THR A 202 13.18 -19.66 8.51
CA THR A 202 13.11 -20.89 7.72
C THR A 202 13.66 -20.63 6.31
N GLY A 203 13.93 -21.71 5.57
CA GLY A 203 14.35 -21.59 4.15
C GLY A 203 13.34 -20.84 3.27
N ASP A 204 12.04 -20.96 3.57
CA ASP A 204 11.00 -20.26 2.84
C ASP A 204 11.09 -18.73 2.99
N ASP A 205 11.64 -18.24 4.10
CA ASP A 205 11.81 -16.79 4.32
C ASP A 205 12.83 -16.18 3.35
N GLU A 206 13.77 -16.97 2.85
CA GLU A 206 14.78 -16.53 1.87
C GLU A 206 14.15 -16.16 0.53
N LEU A 207 13.01 -16.77 0.17
CA LEU A 207 12.24 -16.43 -1.03
C LEU A 207 11.77 -14.96 -1.04
N PHE A 208 11.67 -14.35 0.14
CA PHE A 208 11.28 -12.94 0.31
C PHE A 208 12.48 -12.04 0.61
N GLY A 209 13.67 -12.58 0.70
CA GLY A 209 14.89 -11.86 1.03
C GLY A 209 15.40 -10.96 -0.10
N PHE A 210 16.25 -10.00 0.23
CA PHE A 210 16.92 -9.10 -0.73
C PHE A 210 18.07 -9.77 -1.51
N ALA A 211 18.43 -10.98 -1.15
CA ALA A 211 19.48 -11.77 -1.84
C ALA A 211 18.92 -12.56 -3.04
N ARG A 212 17.59 -12.67 -3.19
CA ARG A 212 17.01 -13.32 -4.35
C ARG A 212 17.37 -12.53 -5.62
N SER A 213 17.76 -13.25 -6.65
CA SER A 213 18.06 -12.69 -7.96
C SER A 213 16.77 -12.17 -8.60
N LEU A 214 16.79 -10.95 -9.08
CA LEU A 214 15.73 -10.34 -9.87
C LEU A 214 16.23 -10.13 -11.31
#